data_b359fbde66ad3b0cb02289953bd22792
#
_entry.id   b359fbde66ad3b0cb02289953bd22792
#
_cell.length_a   1.000
_cell.length_b   1.000
_cell.length_c   1.000
_cell.angle_alpha   90.00
_cell.angle_beta   90.00
_cell.angle_gamma   90.00
#
_symmetry.space_group_name_H-M   'P 1'
#
loop_
_entity.id
_entity.type
_entity.pdbx_description
1 polymer ?
#
loop_
_entity_poly.entity_id
_entity_poly.type
_entity_poly.pdbx_seq_one_letter_code
_entity_poly.pdbx_strand_id
1 'polypeptide(L)'
;KIKKIAEQYGAKVPFMRPKKLSDDFTGSGEVIKHCIKILNKKYDFKFICCVYPCNPFLKLKDIKDGFKKINKKKNNFVFSATEFQFPFFRSFLFSKKHGCKMIKKSNYKRRSQDLNKIFCDAGQFYWGTEKNWLSKKNIYSKESNFILIPKWRYNDIDTPDDWKRAENFIKVLKKNND
;
A
#
# COMPACT_ATOMS: atom_id res chain seq x y z
N LYS A 1 21.08 -4.17 12.13
CA LYS A 1 20.96 -2.70 12.00
C LYS A 1 19.50 -2.26 12.15
N ILE A 2 18.54 -2.72 11.29
CA ILE A 2 17.13 -2.33 11.28
C ILE A 2 16.45 -2.56 12.64
N LYS A 3 16.64 -3.74 13.26
CA LYS A 3 16.10 -4.06 14.58
C LYS A 3 16.41 -2.97 15.62
N LYS A 4 17.70 -2.60 15.77
CA LYS A 4 18.13 -1.59 16.74
C LYS A 4 17.43 -0.25 16.52
N ILE A 5 17.34 0.19 15.26
CA ILE A 5 16.64 1.44 14.90
C ILE A 5 15.16 1.36 15.26
N ALA A 6 14.49 0.27 14.87
CA ALA A 6 13.06 0.09 15.17
C ALA A 6 12.78 0.13 16.69
N GLU A 7 13.62 -0.55 17.49
CA GLU A 7 13.50 -0.57 18.95
C GLU A 7 13.76 0.82 19.57
N GLN A 8 14.71 1.61 19.03
CA GLN A 8 14.93 3.00 19.46
C GLN A 8 13.72 3.90 19.25
N TYR A 9 12.90 3.62 18.25
CA TYR A 9 11.63 4.32 17.99
C TYR A 9 10.40 3.64 18.62
N GLY A 10 10.62 2.72 19.58
CA GLY A 10 9.56 2.11 20.38
C GLY A 10 8.86 0.90 19.76
N ALA A 11 9.33 0.41 18.60
CA ALA A 11 8.77 -0.81 18.02
C ALA A 11 9.22 -2.05 18.81
N LYS A 12 8.32 -3.01 18.96
CA LYS A 12 8.66 -4.33 19.53
C LYS A 12 9.14 -5.24 18.39
N VAL A 13 10.32 -5.84 18.56
CA VAL A 13 10.90 -6.81 17.61
C VAL A 13 10.96 -8.19 18.29
N PRO A 14 9.85 -8.93 18.33
CA PRO A 14 9.74 -10.16 19.13
C PRO A 14 10.58 -11.32 18.56
N PHE A 15 11.01 -11.25 17.31
CA PHE A 15 11.88 -12.25 16.67
C PHE A 15 12.64 -11.63 15.49
N MET A 16 13.65 -12.35 15.01
CA MET A 16 14.37 -12.00 13.78
C MET A 16 13.76 -12.73 12.60
N ARG A 17 13.50 -12.01 11.51
CA ARG A 17 13.03 -12.62 10.27
C ARG A 17 14.09 -13.56 9.70
N PRO A 18 13.74 -14.82 9.34
CA PRO A 18 14.68 -15.77 8.73
C PRO A 18 15.29 -15.24 7.43
N LYS A 19 16.54 -15.59 7.15
CA LYS A 19 17.23 -15.16 5.91
C LYS A 19 16.42 -15.49 4.65
N LYS A 20 15.81 -16.69 4.58
CA LYS A 20 14.98 -17.15 3.45
C LYS A 20 13.73 -16.30 3.17
N LEU A 21 13.32 -15.44 4.10
CA LEU A 21 12.21 -14.50 3.93
C LEU A 21 12.72 -13.05 3.88
N SER A 22 14.04 -12.84 3.79
CA SER A 22 14.69 -11.53 3.84
C SER A 22 15.45 -11.23 2.54
N ASP A 23 15.12 -11.94 1.47
CA ASP A 23 15.59 -11.68 0.12
C ASP A 23 14.72 -10.61 -0.58
N ASP A 24 15.12 -10.23 -1.79
CA ASP A 24 14.46 -9.19 -2.59
C ASP A 24 13.21 -9.71 -3.34
N PHE A 25 12.92 -11.00 -3.28
CA PHE A 25 11.84 -11.65 -4.04
C PHE A 25 10.65 -12.09 -3.18
N THR A 26 10.87 -12.27 -1.89
CA THR A 26 9.82 -12.73 -0.96
C THR A 26 8.76 -11.64 -0.77
N GLY A 27 7.55 -11.91 -1.24
CA GLY A 27 6.42 -11.00 -1.10
C GLY A 27 5.99 -10.79 0.35
N SER A 28 5.47 -9.60 0.65
CA SER A 28 5.02 -9.21 2.00
C SER A 28 4.01 -10.18 2.61
N GLY A 29 3.16 -10.82 1.80
CA GLY A 29 2.20 -11.80 2.26
C GLY A 29 2.83 -13.00 2.98
N GLU A 30 3.93 -13.53 2.46
CA GLU A 30 4.64 -14.65 3.09
C GLU A 30 5.31 -14.22 4.40
N VAL A 31 5.84 -13.00 4.45
CA VAL A 31 6.41 -12.43 5.68
C VAL A 31 5.32 -12.28 6.74
N ILE A 32 4.15 -11.77 6.38
CA ILE A 32 3.02 -11.61 7.30
C ILE A 32 2.55 -12.97 7.82
N LYS A 33 2.37 -13.97 6.95
CA LYS A 33 2.02 -15.35 7.36
C LYS A 33 3.01 -15.92 8.37
N HIS A 34 4.30 -15.71 8.12
CA HIS A 34 5.35 -16.15 9.06
C HIS A 34 5.23 -15.44 10.41
N CYS A 35 5.03 -14.11 10.42
CA CYS A 35 4.81 -13.35 11.63
C CYS A 35 3.61 -13.86 12.44
N ILE A 36 2.49 -14.09 11.77
CA ILE A 36 1.27 -14.61 12.39
C ILE A 36 1.54 -15.97 13.05
N LYS A 37 2.16 -16.91 12.34
CA LYS A 37 2.45 -18.25 12.86
C LYS A 37 3.34 -18.24 14.11
N ILE A 38 4.26 -17.30 14.21
CA ILE A 38 5.11 -17.16 15.42
C ILE A 38 4.33 -16.52 16.56
N LEU A 39 3.63 -15.43 16.27
CA LEU A 39 2.99 -14.61 17.29
C LEU A 39 1.71 -15.26 17.86
N ASN A 40 1.02 -16.09 17.09
CA ASN A 40 -0.15 -16.86 17.56
C ASN A 40 0.18 -17.84 18.69
N LYS A 41 1.45 -18.17 18.91
CA LYS A 41 1.85 -18.92 20.10
C LYS A 41 1.63 -18.16 21.40
N LYS A 42 1.50 -16.84 21.33
CA LYS A 42 1.40 -15.96 22.49
C LYS A 42 0.16 -15.06 22.47
N TYR A 43 -0.39 -14.79 21.30
CA TYR A 43 -1.48 -13.85 21.10
C TYR A 43 -2.55 -14.46 20.20
N ASP A 44 -3.81 -14.07 20.43
CA ASP A 44 -4.95 -14.38 19.56
C ASP A 44 -5.32 -13.11 18.76
N PHE A 45 -5.19 -13.17 17.45
CA PHE A 45 -5.42 -12.02 16.57
C PHE A 45 -6.69 -12.20 15.74
N LYS A 46 -7.68 -11.37 15.98
CA LYS A 46 -8.84 -11.29 15.08
C LYS A 46 -8.55 -10.48 13.81
N PHE A 47 -7.82 -9.38 13.95
CA PHE A 47 -7.46 -8.47 12.86
C PHE A 47 -5.97 -8.14 12.92
N ILE A 48 -5.36 -8.04 11.75
CA ILE A 48 -3.92 -7.75 11.59
C ILE A 48 -3.80 -6.64 10.56
N CYS A 49 -3.05 -5.60 10.91
CA CYS A 49 -2.68 -4.51 10.02
C CYS A 49 -1.21 -4.62 9.65
N CYS A 50 -0.93 -4.84 8.38
CA CYS A 50 0.40 -4.61 7.85
C CYS A 50 0.55 -3.13 7.51
N VAL A 51 1.58 -2.49 8.04
CA VAL A 51 1.94 -1.10 7.71
C VAL A 51 3.29 -1.13 7.03
N TYR A 52 3.37 -0.55 5.83
CA TYR A 52 4.64 -0.46 5.11
C TYR A 52 5.50 0.66 5.69
N PRO A 53 6.81 0.46 5.75
CA PRO A 53 7.75 1.53 6.10
C PRO A 53 7.79 2.61 5.00
N CYS A 54 8.50 3.71 5.27
CA CYS A 54 8.75 4.77 4.30
C CYS A 54 7.47 5.49 3.77
N ASN A 55 6.45 5.61 4.62
CA ASN A 55 5.20 6.32 4.31
C ASN A 55 5.05 7.58 5.17
N PRO A 56 5.78 8.68 4.85
CA PRO A 56 5.81 9.88 5.69
C PRO A 56 4.47 10.61 5.79
N PHE A 57 3.52 10.34 4.88
CA PHE A 57 2.20 10.94 4.84
C PHE A 57 1.08 10.04 5.37
N LEU A 58 1.42 8.91 5.98
CA LEU A 58 0.46 8.03 6.64
C LEU A 58 -0.20 8.77 7.81
N LYS A 59 -1.52 8.72 7.89
CA LYS A 59 -2.29 9.29 9.00
C LYS A 59 -2.95 8.19 9.83
N LEU A 60 -2.86 8.31 11.15
CA LEU A 60 -3.52 7.40 12.09
C LEU A 60 -5.04 7.29 11.83
N LYS A 61 -5.67 8.40 11.38
CA LYS A 61 -7.08 8.41 11.00
C LYS A 61 -7.39 7.38 9.92
N ASP A 62 -6.55 7.26 8.88
CA ASP A 62 -6.79 6.34 7.77
C ASP A 62 -6.69 4.88 8.22
N ILE A 63 -5.72 4.57 9.08
CA ILE A 63 -5.59 3.23 9.71
C ILE A 63 -6.85 2.91 10.54
N LYS A 64 -7.33 3.85 11.36
CA LYS A 64 -8.55 3.68 12.17
C LYS A 64 -9.79 3.50 11.30
N ASP A 65 -9.93 4.27 10.23
CA ASP A 65 -11.06 4.13 9.30
C ASP A 65 -10.99 2.81 8.53
N GLY A 66 -9.78 2.35 8.18
CA GLY A 66 -9.54 1.01 7.66
C GLY A 66 -9.99 -0.09 8.63
N PHE A 67 -9.67 0.04 9.91
CA PHE A 67 -10.14 -0.88 10.96
C PHE A 67 -11.65 -0.91 11.07
N LYS A 68 -12.32 0.25 11.13
CA LYS A 68 -13.79 0.33 11.14
C LYS A 68 -14.40 -0.38 9.93
N LYS A 69 -13.77 -0.25 8.77
CA LYS A 69 -14.27 -0.85 7.53
C LYS A 69 -14.06 -2.37 7.49
N ILE A 70 -12.91 -2.90 7.93
CA ILE A 70 -12.65 -4.34 7.98
C ILE A 70 -13.51 -5.04 9.04
N ASN A 71 -13.81 -4.36 10.14
CA ASN A 71 -14.65 -4.91 11.21
C ASN A 71 -16.13 -5.04 10.81
N LYS A 72 -16.59 -4.32 9.79
CA LYS A 72 -17.92 -4.54 9.19
C LYS A 72 -17.89 -5.85 8.41
N LYS A 73 -18.80 -6.77 8.75
CA LYS A 73 -18.93 -8.09 8.07
C LYS A 73 -18.98 -7.91 6.56
N LYS A 74 -18.15 -8.65 5.82
CA LYS A 74 -18.07 -8.83 4.36
C LYS A 74 -16.75 -8.43 3.71
N ASN A 75 -15.84 -7.71 4.40
CA ASN A 75 -14.56 -7.39 3.79
C ASN A 75 -13.50 -8.45 4.14
N ASN A 76 -12.81 -8.99 3.12
CA ASN A 76 -11.66 -9.87 3.32
C ASN A 76 -10.41 -9.07 3.66
N PHE A 77 -10.21 -7.97 2.93
CA PHE A 77 -9.12 -7.03 3.14
C PHE A 77 -9.63 -5.59 3.00
N VAL A 78 -8.96 -4.68 3.71
CA VAL A 78 -9.11 -3.23 3.53
C VAL A 78 -7.73 -2.61 3.51
N PHE A 79 -7.40 -1.93 2.43
CA PHE A 79 -6.07 -1.37 2.21
C PHE A 79 -6.14 0.11 1.80
N SER A 80 -5.00 0.76 1.75
CA SER A 80 -4.88 2.13 1.24
C SER A 80 -4.82 2.14 -0.28
N ALA A 81 -5.60 2.99 -0.93
CA ALA A 81 -5.53 3.20 -2.37
C ALA A 81 -5.64 4.68 -2.72
N THR A 82 -5.13 5.07 -3.87
CA THR A 82 -5.29 6.42 -4.40
C THR A 82 -5.85 6.38 -5.81
N GLU A 83 -6.48 7.45 -6.25
CA GLU A 83 -6.91 7.59 -7.64
C GLU A 83 -5.67 7.83 -8.52
N PHE A 84 -5.54 7.07 -9.59
CA PHE A 84 -4.42 7.21 -10.51
C PHE A 84 -4.37 8.62 -11.11
N GLN A 85 -3.23 9.28 -11.05
CA GLN A 85 -3.10 10.70 -11.41
C GLN A 85 -3.32 10.97 -12.89
N PHE A 86 -2.96 10.02 -13.74
CA PHE A 86 -3.00 10.17 -15.18
C PHE A 86 -4.10 9.31 -15.80
N PRO A 87 -4.66 9.68 -16.94
CA PRO A 87 -5.71 8.90 -17.59
C PRO A 87 -5.12 7.62 -18.21
N PHE A 88 -4.94 6.59 -17.37
CA PHE A 88 -4.34 5.29 -17.75
C PHE A 88 -4.89 4.75 -19.08
N PHE A 89 -6.20 4.87 -19.29
CA PHE A 89 -6.83 4.38 -20.52
C PHE A 89 -6.49 5.19 -21.79
N ARG A 90 -5.76 6.29 -21.64
CA ARG A 90 -5.17 7.05 -22.77
C ARG A 90 -3.66 6.85 -22.88
N SER A 91 -3.09 5.98 -22.05
CA SER A 91 -1.67 5.64 -22.11
C SER A 91 -1.34 4.78 -23.32
N PHE A 92 -0.08 4.76 -23.70
CA PHE A 92 0.43 3.99 -24.82
C PHE A 92 1.74 3.28 -24.44
N LEU A 93 2.01 2.18 -25.10
CA LEU A 93 3.30 1.52 -25.11
C LEU A 93 4.15 2.08 -26.24
N PHE A 94 5.43 2.25 -25.98
CA PHE A 94 6.40 2.66 -27.01
C PHE A 94 7.47 1.59 -27.19
N SER A 95 7.80 1.31 -28.44
CA SER A 95 9.00 0.54 -28.77
C SER A 95 9.63 1.10 -30.04
N LYS A 96 10.96 1.01 -30.16
CA LYS A 96 11.68 1.46 -31.38
C LYS A 96 11.17 0.75 -32.64
N LYS A 97 10.76 -0.51 -32.55
CA LYS A 97 10.30 -1.32 -33.69
C LYS A 97 8.86 -0.99 -34.11
N HIS A 98 7.97 -0.68 -33.18
CA HIS A 98 6.52 -0.56 -33.45
C HIS A 98 5.94 0.82 -33.18
N GLY A 99 6.77 1.79 -32.76
CA GLY A 99 6.32 3.13 -32.39
C GLY A 99 5.37 3.13 -31.19
N CYS A 100 4.41 4.05 -31.21
CA CYS A 100 3.43 4.23 -30.15
C CYS A 100 2.17 3.39 -30.39
N LYS A 101 1.78 2.58 -29.41
CA LYS A 101 0.55 1.76 -29.45
C LYS A 101 -0.29 2.03 -28.21
N MET A 102 -1.47 2.62 -28.38
CA MET A 102 -2.40 2.83 -27.24
C MET A 102 -2.78 1.51 -26.58
N ILE A 103 -2.84 1.51 -25.24
CA ILE A 103 -3.31 0.37 -24.44
C ILE A 103 -4.76 0.04 -24.84
N LYS A 104 -5.60 1.07 -25.06
CA LYS A 104 -7.00 0.89 -25.51
C LYS A 104 -7.36 1.87 -26.62
N LYS A 105 -7.26 1.43 -27.88
CA LYS A 105 -7.54 2.24 -29.07
C LYS A 105 -8.93 2.91 -29.06
N SER A 106 -9.96 2.23 -28.54
CA SER A 106 -11.33 2.76 -28.46
C SER A 106 -11.46 4.05 -27.63
N ASN A 107 -10.47 4.35 -26.79
CA ASN A 107 -10.46 5.56 -25.97
C ASN A 107 -9.78 6.77 -26.63
N TYR A 108 -9.25 6.63 -27.85
CA TYR A 108 -8.56 7.71 -28.55
C TYR A 108 -9.40 9.00 -28.67
N LYS A 109 -10.67 8.88 -29.01
CA LYS A 109 -11.61 9.98 -29.19
C LYS A 109 -12.38 10.36 -27.93
N ARG A 110 -12.20 9.65 -26.81
CA ARG A 110 -12.92 9.94 -25.55
C ARG A 110 -12.19 11.00 -24.73
N ARG A 111 -12.93 11.88 -24.08
CA ARG A 111 -12.37 12.85 -23.12
C ARG A 111 -11.91 12.10 -21.87
N SER A 112 -10.85 12.57 -21.22
CA SER A 112 -10.29 11.92 -20.02
C SER A 112 -11.29 11.83 -18.86
N GLN A 113 -12.13 12.87 -18.70
CA GLN A 113 -13.16 12.92 -17.67
C GLN A 113 -14.33 11.96 -17.87
N ASP A 114 -14.51 11.44 -19.10
CA ASP A 114 -15.56 10.47 -19.42
C ASP A 114 -15.09 9.01 -19.27
N LEU A 115 -13.82 8.82 -18.87
CA LEU A 115 -13.24 7.50 -18.64
C LEU A 115 -13.44 7.07 -17.17
N ASN A 116 -13.56 5.77 -16.97
CA ASN A 116 -13.67 5.21 -15.62
C ASN A 116 -12.45 5.61 -14.78
N LYS A 117 -12.70 5.96 -13.53
CA LYS A 117 -11.64 6.17 -12.55
C LYS A 117 -10.90 4.87 -12.29
N ILE A 118 -9.58 4.97 -12.24
CA ILE A 118 -8.70 3.88 -11.88
C ILE A 118 -8.05 4.23 -10.56
N PHE A 119 -7.92 3.22 -9.72
CA PHE A 119 -7.23 3.32 -8.44
C PHE A 119 -5.99 2.44 -8.47
N CYS A 120 -4.95 2.89 -7.79
CA CYS A 120 -3.76 2.08 -7.53
C CYS A 120 -3.56 1.92 -6.02
N ASP A 121 -2.83 0.88 -5.66
CA ASP A 121 -2.37 0.68 -4.29
C ASP A 121 -1.55 1.89 -3.84
N ALA A 122 -1.86 2.40 -2.65
CA ALA A 122 -1.09 3.50 -2.08
C ALA A 122 0.08 3.03 -1.21
N GLY A 123 0.25 1.72 -1.04
CA GLY A 123 1.39 1.13 -0.35
C GLY A 123 1.55 1.53 1.12
N GLN A 124 0.48 1.98 1.79
CA GLN A 124 0.61 2.49 3.15
C GLN A 124 0.24 1.45 4.21
N PHE A 125 -0.92 0.83 4.10
CA PHE A 125 -1.36 -0.20 5.04
C PHE A 125 -2.38 -1.17 4.44
N TYR A 126 -2.45 -2.37 5.06
CA TYR A 126 -3.35 -3.45 4.66
C TYR A 126 -3.94 -4.12 5.90
N TRP A 127 -5.24 -4.01 6.08
CA TRP A 127 -6.00 -4.73 7.10
C TRP A 127 -6.52 -6.05 6.56
N GLY A 128 -6.41 -7.11 7.33
CA GLY A 128 -7.02 -8.40 7.05
C GLY A 128 -7.37 -9.12 8.35
N THR A 129 -8.28 -10.09 8.28
CA THR A 129 -8.42 -11.04 9.37
C THR A 129 -7.25 -12.02 9.37
N GLU A 130 -6.94 -12.62 10.50
CA GLU A 130 -5.95 -13.70 10.57
C GLU A 130 -6.21 -14.78 9.52
N LYS A 131 -7.46 -15.28 9.46
CA LYS A 131 -7.90 -16.29 8.49
C LYS A 131 -7.60 -15.89 7.05
N ASN A 132 -7.82 -14.62 6.68
CA ASN A 132 -7.60 -14.16 5.32
C ASN A 132 -6.10 -14.06 5.01
N TRP A 133 -5.29 -13.56 5.94
CA TRP A 133 -3.83 -13.51 5.79
C TRP A 133 -3.19 -14.89 5.65
N LEU A 134 -3.70 -15.89 6.40
CA LEU A 134 -3.20 -17.27 6.32
C LEU A 134 -3.70 -18.04 5.09
N SER A 135 -4.76 -17.56 4.46
CA SER A 135 -5.34 -18.18 3.26
C SER A 135 -4.54 -17.83 1.98
N LYS A 136 -4.99 -18.40 0.85
CA LYS A 136 -4.53 -18.03 -0.50
C LYS A 136 -5.35 -16.89 -1.13
N LYS A 137 -6.22 -16.20 -0.36
CA LYS A 137 -7.04 -15.12 -0.90
C LYS A 137 -6.19 -13.95 -1.36
N ASN A 138 -6.54 -13.42 -2.53
CA ASN A 138 -5.92 -12.21 -3.06
C ASN A 138 -6.45 -10.98 -2.32
N ILE A 139 -5.56 -10.03 -2.03
CA ILE A 139 -5.92 -8.72 -1.49
C ILE A 139 -6.88 -7.99 -2.43
N TYR A 140 -6.66 -8.10 -3.74
CA TYR A 140 -7.55 -7.53 -4.77
C TYR A 140 -8.63 -8.54 -5.14
N SER A 141 -9.71 -8.56 -4.39
CA SER A 141 -10.85 -9.44 -4.60
C SER A 141 -12.18 -8.69 -4.53
N LYS A 142 -13.25 -9.33 -4.98
CA LYS A 142 -14.61 -8.77 -4.94
C LYS A 142 -15.06 -8.38 -3.52
N GLU A 143 -14.57 -9.10 -2.52
CA GLU A 143 -14.87 -8.85 -1.11
C GLU A 143 -13.83 -7.95 -0.44
N SER A 144 -12.96 -7.31 -1.17
CA SER A 144 -12.00 -6.35 -0.63
C SER A 144 -12.50 -4.91 -0.80
N ASN A 145 -12.00 -4.03 0.05
CA ASN A 145 -12.35 -2.61 0.02
C ASN A 145 -11.10 -1.77 0.29
N PHE A 146 -11.20 -0.46 0.17
CA PHE A 146 -10.06 0.41 0.42
C PHE A 146 -10.44 1.72 1.15
N ILE A 147 -9.45 2.38 1.69
CA ILE A 147 -9.49 3.77 2.16
C ILE A 147 -8.84 4.62 1.09
N LEU A 148 -9.59 5.60 0.59
CA LEU A 148 -9.08 6.52 -0.43
C LEU A 148 -8.11 7.52 0.21
N ILE A 149 -6.87 7.47 -0.24
CA ILE A 149 -5.82 8.41 0.14
C ILE A 149 -5.78 9.53 -0.90
N PRO A 150 -5.80 10.81 -0.51
CA PRO A 150 -5.64 11.92 -1.44
C PRO A 150 -4.35 11.79 -2.27
N LYS A 151 -4.41 12.11 -3.56
CA LYS A 151 -3.29 11.95 -4.51
C LYS A 151 -1.98 12.56 -4.01
N TRP A 152 -2.03 13.70 -3.35
CA TRP A 152 -0.84 14.38 -2.84
C TRP A 152 -0.17 13.65 -1.66
N ARG A 153 -0.87 12.74 -0.96
CA ARG A 153 -0.31 11.90 0.11
C ARG A 153 0.23 10.56 -0.40
N TYR A 154 0.05 10.27 -1.68
CA TYR A 154 0.68 9.12 -2.31
C TYR A 154 2.14 9.44 -2.60
N ASN A 155 3.03 8.79 -1.92
CA ASN A 155 4.47 8.90 -2.14
C ASN A 155 5.13 7.58 -1.79
N ASP A 156 5.43 6.82 -2.81
CA ASP A 156 6.28 5.63 -2.72
C ASP A 156 7.73 6.08 -2.83
N ILE A 157 8.58 5.64 -1.92
CA ILE A 157 9.97 6.09 -1.83
C ILE A 157 10.88 4.93 -2.24
N ASP A 158 11.16 4.84 -3.53
CA ASP A 158 12.06 3.85 -4.13
C ASP A 158 13.38 4.48 -4.58
N THR A 159 13.38 5.77 -4.87
CA THR A 159 14.53 6.49 -5.44
C THR A 159 14.91 7.72 -4.60
N PRO A 160 16.15 8.24 -4.75
CA PRO A 160 16.54 9.51 -4.15
C PRO A 160 15.63 10.70 -4.55
N ASP A 161 15.07 10.69 -5.75
CA ASP A 161 14.14 11.72 -6.20
C ASP A 161 12.80 11.64 -5.48
N ASP A 162 12.30 10.45 -5.17
CA ASP A 162 11.10 10.27 -4.36
C ASP A 162 11.32 10.79 -2.94
N TRP A 163 12.50 10.53 -2.37
CA TRP A 163 12.87 11.08 -1.07
C TRP A 163 12.87 12.60 -1.07
N LYS A 164 13.55 13.23 -2.05
CA LYS A 164 13.60 14.69 -2.19
C LYS A 164 12.22 15.30 -2.39
N ARG A 165 11.35 14.63 -3.15
CA ARG A 165 9.95 15.02 -3.31
C ARG A 165 9.21 14.99 -1.98
N ALA A 166 9.35 13.93 -1.19
CA ALA A 166 8.74 13.80 0.13
C ALA A 166 9.21 14.91 1.08
N GLU A 167 10.51 15.20 1.14
CA GLU A 167 11.06 16.30 1.95
C GLU A 167 10.47 17.65 1.59
N ASN A 168 10.36 17.95 0.30
CA ASN A 168 9.79 19.21 -0.17
C ASN A 168 8.31 19.34 0.21
N PHE A 169 7.54 18.26 0.09
CA PHE A 169 6.14 18.25 0.55
C PHE A 169 6.01 18.50 2.06
N ILE A 170 6.86 17.87 2.87
CA ILE A 170 6.87 18.08 4.33
C ILE A 170 7.18 19.53 4.68
N LYS A 171 8.13 20.19 3.99
CA LYS A 171 8.45 21.60 4.19
C LYS A 171 7.26 22.51 3.91
N VAL A 172 6.53 22.24 2.81
CA VAL A 172 5.31 23.00 2.46
C VAL A 172 4.21 22.79 3.51
N LEU A 173 3.99 21.55 3.96
CA LEU A 173 2.97 21.26 4.97
C LEU A 173 3.26 21.93 6.32
N LYS A 174 4.53 22.01 6.72
CA LYS A 174 4.93 22.71 7.96
C LYS A 174 4.67 24.21 7.88
N LYS A 175 5.00 24.84 6.74
CA LYS A 175 4.73 26.28 6.52
C LYS A 175 3.25 26.66 6.54
N ASN A 176 2.35 25.72 6.21
CA ASN A 176 0.91 26.01 6.19
C ASN A 176 0.23 25.70 7.54
N ASN A 177 0.96 25.19 8.52
CA ASN A 177 0.46 24.95 9.88
C ASN A 177 1.03 25.93 10.91
N ASP A 178 1.90 26.85 10.48
CA ASP A 178 2.38 28.01 11.22
C ASP A 178 1.57 29.28 10.78
#